data_f558c6191a86e1d134b7bbf48ac18d02
#
_entry.id   f558c6191a86e1d134b7bbf48ac18d02
#
_cell.length_a   1.000
_cell.length_b   1.000
_cell.length_c   1.000
_cell.angle_alpha   90.00
_cell.angle_beta   90.00
_cell.angle_gamma   90.00
#
_symmetry.space_group_name_H-M   'P 1'
#
loop_
_entity.id
_entity.type
_entity.pdbx_description
1 polymer ?
#
loop_
_entity_poly.entity_id
_entity_poly.type
_entity_poly.pdbx_seq_one_letter_code
_entity_poly.pdbx_strand_id
1 'polypeptide(L)'
;MNPTAPNLAAIDAVAAWAWLAGELGAAATSARHAFHLLTVATVNPEGAADIRTVVLRHVDLISREIRFHTDIRSPKVQAIRREPRVALHWYDPAMRLQVRIAARGTIHHGDACADAAWAAAAAMSRACYTTAVAPGDRLAAFSDGPAAPAAGDDAGRRNFAVVACRFDMVDLLALHASGHQRVRLHLACDPVTWSVLAP
;
A
#
# COMPACT_ATOMS: atom_id res chain seq x y z
N MET A 1 -25.41 1.37 4.09
CA MET A 1 -25.40 1.42 2.61
C MET A 1 -24.11 0.71 2.17
N ASN A 2 -24.19 -0.28 1.29
CA ASN A 2 -22.98 -0.84 0.70
C ASN A 2 -22.29 0.26 -0.12
N PRO A 3 -20.98 0.42 0.00
CA PRO A 3 -20.26 1.36 -0.85
C PRO A 3 -20.47 0.95 -2.31
N THR A 4 -20.77 1.91 -3.15
CA THR A 4 -20.95 1.70 -4.58
C THR A 4 -19.80 2.40 -5.31
N ALA A 5 -19.16 1.69 -6.24
CA ALA A 5 -18.17 2.32 -7.11
C ALA A 5 -18.80 3.47 -7.90
N PRO A 6 -18.08 4.55 -8.14
CA PRO A 6 -18.59 5.63 -8.95
C PRO A 6 -18.86 5.12 -10.37
N ASN A 7 -19.93 5.62 -10.99
CA ASN A 7 -20.13 5.42 -12.42
C ASN A 7 -19.12 6.31 -13.18
N LEU A 8 -18.03 5.70 -13.64
CA LEU A 8 -16.94 6.44 -14.30
C LEU A 8 -17.39 7.12 -15.61
N ALA A 9 -18.48 6.67 -16.23
CA ALA A 9 -19.05 7.33 -17.41
C ALA A 9 -19.88 8.58 -17.07
N ALA A 10 -20.22 8.80 -15.79
CA ALA A 10 -21.06 9.90 -15.33
C ALA A 10 -20.32 11.00 -14.57
N ILE A 11 -19.00 10.86 -14.37
CA ILE A 11 -18.15 11.82 -13.66
C ILE A 11 -16.94 12.19 -14.51
N ASP A 12 -16.22 13.22 -14.12
CA ASP A 12 -14.95 13.60 -14.75
C ASP A 12 -13.73 13.06 -13.98
N ALA A 13 -12.53 13.33 -14.50
CA ALA A 13 -11.27 12.85 -13.92
C ALA A 13 -11.00 13.45 -12.53
N VAL A 14 -11.41 14.71 -12.32
CA VAL A 14 -11.22 15.41 -11.03
C VAL A 14 -12.10 14.78 -9.97
N ALA A 15 -13.37 14.53 -10.28
CA ALA A 15 -14.31 13.87 -9.37
C ALA A 15 -13.91 12.42 -9.07
N ALA A 16 -13.44 11.68 -10.07
CA ALA A 16 -12.94 10.31 -9.89
C ALA A 16 -11.71 10.26 -8.98
N TRP A 17 -10.77 11.20 -9.15
CA TRP A 17 -9.63 11.31 -8.26
C TRP A 17 -10.04 11.72 -6.84
N ALA A 18 -10.90 12.72 -6.67
CA ALA A 18 -11.37 13.16 -5.37
C ALA A 18 -12.06 12.03 -4.59
N TRP A 19 -12.89 11.24 -5.28
CA TRP A 19 -13.52 10.06 -4.69
C TRP A 19 -12.47 9.03 -4.24
N LEU A 20 -11.54 8.61 -5.11
CA LEU A 20 -10.51 7.64 -4.76
C LEU A 20 -9.61 8.13 -3.63
N ALA A 21 -9.26 9.41 -3.64
CA ALA A 21 -8.47 10.04 -2.59
C ALA A 21 -9.17 9.94 -1.23
N GLY A 22 -10.49 10.15 -1.19
CA GLY A 22 -11.31 9.94 0.01
C GLY A 22 -11.28 8.50 0.50
N GLU A 23 -11.47 7.52 -0.41
CA GLU A 23 -11.41 6.09 -0.09
C GLU A 23 -10.03 5.67 0.46
N LEU A 24 -8.95 6.11 -0.17
CA LEU A 24 -7.59 5.82 0.29
C LEU A 24 -7.29 6.46 1.66
N GLY A 25 -7.74 7.70 1.89
CA GLY A 25 -7.62 8.39 3.17
C GLY A 25 -8.37 7.65 4.29
N ALA A 26 -9.62 7.23 4.04
CA ALA A 26 -10.40 6.44 4.98
C ALA A 26 -9.76 5.07 5.27
N ALA A 27 -9.20 4.42 4.25
CA ALA A 27 -8.54 3.13 4.36
C ALA A 27 -7.28 3.17 5.23
N ALA A 28 -6.55 4.28 5.23
CA ALA A 28 -5.35 4.43 6.06
C ALA A 28 -5.67 4.44 7.57
N THR A 29 -6.90 4.84 7.95
CA THR A 29 -7.33 4.99 9.35
C THR A 29 -8.29 3.91 9.83
N SER A 30 -8.89 3.11 8.93
CA SER A 30 -9.89 2.11 9.26
C SER A 30 -9.48 0.70 8.82
N ALA A 31 -9.20 -0.18 9.79
CA ALA A 31 -8.89 -1.59 9.51
C ALA A 31 -10.04 -2.38 8.86
N ARG A 32 -11.27 -1.85 8.89
CA ARG A 32 -12.46 -2.47 8.26
C ARG A 32 -12.66 -2.05 6.82
N HIS A 33 -11.93 -1.03 6.36
CA HIS A 33 -12.04 -0.53 5.00
C HIS A 33 -11.45 -1.54 4.00
N ALA A 34 -12.13 -1.78 2.87
CA ALA A 34 -11.69 -2.76 1.88
C ALA A 34 -10.27 -2.47 1.35
N PHE A 35 -9.90 -1.18 1.24
CA PHE A 35 -8.57 -0.75 0.78
C PHE A 35 -7.51 -0.69 1.89
N HIS A 36 -7.84 -1.10 3.14
CA HIS A 36 -6.85 -1.13 4.22
C HIS A 36 -5.72 -2.14 3.96
N LEU A 37 -6.05 -3.25 3.30
CA LEU A 37 -5.08 -4.24 2.86
C LEU A 37 -4.83 -4.06 1.36
N LEU A 38 -3.56 -4.01 0.96
CA LEU A 38 -3.18 -3.93 -0.44
C LEU A 38 -2.16 -5.00 -0.82
N THR A 39 -2.22 -5.43 -2.07
CA THR A 39 -1.21 -6.28 -2.66
C THR A 39 -0.08 -5.43 -3.23
N VAL A 40 1.15 -5.76 -2.88
CA VAL A 40 2.36 -5.13 -3.44
C VAL A 40 3.13 -6.17 -4.24
N ALA A 41 3.40 -5.85 -5.50
CA ALA A 41 4.30 -6.62 -6.36
C ALA A 41 5.66 -5.93 -6.44
N THR A 42 6.72 -6.73 -6.33
CA THR A 42 8.12 -6.34 -6.51
C THR A 42 8.81 -7.32 -7.46
N VAL A 43 9.97 -6.96 -7.98
CA VAL A 43 10.82 -7.87 -8.76
C VAL A 43 11.91 -8.41 -7.83
N ASN A 44 11.96 -9.71 -7.63
CA ASN A 44 12.96 -10.35 -6.80
C ASN A 44 14.37 -10.32 -7.45
N PRO A 45 15.44 -10.69 -6.74
CA PRO A 45 16.80 -10.69 -7.31
C PRO A 45 16.97 -11.53 -8.57
N GLU A 46 16.16 -12.57 -8.73
CA GLU A 46 16.15 -13.49 -9.89
C GLU A 46 15.37 -12.94 -11.09
N GLY A 47 14.74 -11.74 -10.94
CA GLY A 47 13.95 -11.11 -11.99
C GLY A 47 12.49 -11.57 -12.04
N ALA A 48 12.05 -12.43 -11.13
CA ALA A 48 10.66 -12.88 -11.06
C ALA A 48 9.78 -11.91 -10.27
N ALA A 49 8.50 -11.87 -10.62
CA ALA A 49 7.50 -11.13 -9.84
C ALA A 49 7.25 -11.84 -8.50
N ASP A 50 7.26 -11.09 -7.44
CA ASP A 50 6.95 -11.55 -6.09
C ASP A 50 5.89 -10.64 -5.46
N ILE A 51 4.80 -11.24 -4.93
CA ILE A 51 3.64 -10.50 -4.42
C ILE A 51 3.34 -10.86 -2.96
N ARG A 52 2.82 -9.89 -2.21
CA ARG A 52 2.34 -10.07 -0.84
C ARG A 52 1.31 -9.01 -0.48
N THR A 53 0.51 -9.31 0.54
CA THR A 53 -0.38 -8.31 1.15
C THR A 53 0.36 -7.53 2.22
N VAL A 54 0.13 -6.23 2.25
CA VAL A 54 0.62 -5.31 3.30
C VAL A 54 -0.54 -4.42 3.78
N VAL A 55 -0.33 -3.76 4.91
CA VAL A 55 -1.31 -2.84 5.50
C VAL A 55 -1.01 -1.42 5.04
N LEU A 56 -2.01 -0.74 4.47
CA LEU A 56 -1.96 0.70 4.19
C LEU A 56 -1.84 1.48 5.50
N ARG A 57 -0.80 2.28 5.63
CA ARG A 57 -0.52 3.01 6.88
C ARG A 57 -0.64 4.52 6.75
N HIS A 58 -0.37 5.04 5.57
CA HIS A 58 -0.42 6.48 5.33
C HIS A 58 -0.67 6.75 3.85
N VAL A 59 -1.39 7.82 3.58
CA VAL A 59 -1.60 8.38 2.24
C VAL A 59 -1.35 9.87 2.30
N ASP A 60 -0.43 10.35 1.50
CA ASP A 60 -0.21 11.77 1.23
C ASP A 60 -0.68 12.07 -0.19
N LEU A 61 -1.78 12.77 -0.30
CA LEU A 61 -2.41 13.10 -1.59
C LEU A 61 -1.69 14.23 -2.33
N ILE A 62 -0.97 15.09 -1.60
CA ILE A 62 -0.21 16.21 -2.18
C ILE A 62 1.05 15.68 -2.85
N SER A 63 1.83 14.88 -2.12
CA SER A 63 3.03 14.24 -2.66
C SER A 63 2.74 13.00 -3.49
N ARG A 64 1.48 12.55 -3.52
CA ARG A 64 1.02 11.32 -4.19
C ARG A 64 1.81 10.10 -3.72
N GLU A 65 1.80 9.90 -2.43
CA GLU A 65 2.59 8.89 -1.75
C GLU A 65 1.71 7.99 -0.88
N ILE A 66 1.93 6.69 -0.99
CA ILE A 66 1.31 5.65 -0.16
C ILE A 66 2.41 4.98 0.65
N ARG A 67 2.18 4.80 1.96
CA ARG A 67 3.16 4.15 2.85
C ARG A 67 2.62 2.88 3.48
N PHE A 68 3.50 1.90 3.60
CA PHE A 68 3.29 0.71 4.43
C PHE A 68 4.54 0.42 5.27
N HIS A 69 4.36 -0.31 6.37
CA HIS A 69 5.45 -0.67 7.25
C HIS A 69 5.99 -2.05 6.89
N THR A 70 7.27 -2.28 7.14
CA THR A 70 7.94 -3.56 6.89
C THR A 70 9.12 -3.76 7.84
N ASP A 71 9.61 -4.99 7.92
CA ASP A 71 10.89 -5.30 8.53
C ASP A 71 12.01 -5.01 7.51
N ILE A 72 13.06 -4.30 7.93
CA ILE A 72 14.20 -3.93 7.08
C ILE A 72 14.94 -5.14 6.52
N ARG A 73 14.87 -6.29 7.22
CA ARG A 73 15.49 -7.56 6.83
C ARG A 73 14.65 -8.34 5.81
N SER A 74 13.41 -7.93 5.56
CA SER A 74 12.49 -8.63 4.66
C SER A 74 13.01 -8.65 3.21
N PRO A 75 12.86 -9.77 2.46
CA PRO A 75 13.27 -9.89 1.05
C PRO A 75 12.74 -8.77 0.15
N LYS A 76 11.51 -8.27 0.40
CA LYS A 76 10.94 -7.17 -0.37
C LYS A 76 11.75 -5.87 -0.27
N VAL A 77 12.45 -5.64 0.83
CA VAL A 77 13.31 -4.46 1.00
C VAL A 77 14.51 -4.54 0.07
N GLN A 78 15.14 -5.71 -0.03
CA GLN A 78 16.25 -5.93 -0.96
C GLN A 78 15.76 -5.81 -2.42
N ALA A 79 14.60 -6.37 -2.73
CA ALA A 79 13.97 -6.26 -4.04
C ALA A 79 13.75 -4.79 -4.44
N ILE A 80 13.16 -3.97 -3.56
CA ILE A 80 12.88 -2.55 -3.82
C ILE A 80 14.17 -1.72 -3.92
N ARG A 81 15.20 -2.04 -3.13
CA ARG A 81 16.50 -1.36 -3.24
C ARG A 81 17.17 -1.59 -4.59
N ARG A 82 17.05 -2.78 -5.13
CA ARG A 82 17.61 -3.16 -6.43
C ARG A 82 16.77 -2.63 -7.59
N GLU A 83 15.45 -2.82 -7.51
CA GLU A 83 14.47 -2.39 -8.50
C GLU A 83 13.32 -1.65 -7.78
N PRO A 84 13.34 -0.32 -7.79
CA PRO A 84 12.37 0.47 -7.03
C PRO A 84 10.98 0.52 -7.66
N ARG A 85 10.78 0.02 -8.87
CA ARG A 85 9.43 -0.06 -9.47
C ARG A 85 8.61 -1.11 -8.75
N VAL A 86 7.43 -0.71 -8.30
CA VAL A 86 6.47 -1.56 -7.60
C VAL A 86 5.09 -1.39 -8.23
N ALA A 87 4.26 -2.42 -8.13
CA ALA A 87 2.84 -2.30 -8.44
C ALA A 87 2.03 -2.48 -7.17
N LEU A 88 1.06 -1.58 -6.96
CA LEU A 88 0.09 -1.65 -5.88
C LEU A 88 -1.26 -2.03 -6.47
N HIS A 89 -1.98 -2.91 -5.80
CA HIS A 89 -3.26 -3.41 -6.28
C HIS A 89 -4.26 -3.60 -5.15
N TRP A 90 -5.49 -3.18 -5.41
CA TRP A 90 -6.67 -3.44 -4.61
C TRP A 90 -7.78 -4.01 -5.47
N TYR A 91 -8.61 -4.84 -4.87
CA TYR A 91 -9.88 -5.24 -5.41
C TYR A 91 -10.93 -5.22 -4.31
N ASP A 92 -11.96 -4.44 -4.50
CA ASP A 92 -13.13 -4.43 -3.63
C ASP A 92 -14.24 -5.25 -4.29
N PRO A 93 -14.61 -6.42 -3.73
CA PRO A 93 -15.65 -7.28 -4.29
C PRO A 93 -17.05 -6.69 -4.14
N ALA A 94 -17.29 -5.84 -3.12
CA ALA A 94 -18.59 -5.19 -2.92
C ALA A 94 -18.84 -4.11 -3.98
N MET A 95 -17.82 -3.30 -4.25
CA MET A 95 -17.85 -2.29 -5.31
C MET A 95 -17.56 -2.87 -6.69
N ARG A 96 -17.04 -4.10 -6.78
CA ARG A 96 -16.53 -4.72 -8.01
C ARG A 96 -15.53 -3.80 -8.73
N LEU A 97 -14.68 -3.16 -7.94
CA LEU A 97 -13.71 -2.18 -8.40
C LEU A 97 -12.29 -2.68 -8.19
N GLN A 98 -11.49 -2.62 -9.24
CA GLN A 98 -10.05 -2.83 -9.19
C GLN A 98 -9.33 -1.48 -9.26
N VAL A 99 -8.35 -1.29 -8.40
CA VAL A 99 -7.42 -0.15 -8.43
C VAL A 99 -6.01 -0.70 -8.62
N ARG A 100 -5.29 -0.15 -9.61
CA ARG A 100 -3.87 -0.48 -9.86
C ARG A 100 -3.06 0.80 -9.92
N ILE A 101 -1.90 0.78 -9.27
CA ILE A 101 -0.97 1.90 -9.23
C ILE A 101 0.42 1.37 -9.56
N ALA A 102 1.04 1.93 -10.60
CA ALA A 102 2.47 1.80 -10.82
C ALA A 102 3.19 2.88 -10.02
N ALA A 103 4.13 2.48 -9.16
CA ALA A 103 4.80 3.39 -8.23
C ALA A 103 6.31 3.14 -8.16
N ARG A 104 7.03 4.07 -7.54
CA ARG A 104 8.43 3.90 -7.14
C ARG A 104 8.52 3.87 -5.63
N GLY A 105 9.08 2.78 -5.10
CA GLY A 105 9.28 2.57 -3.68
C GLY A 105 10.60 3.17 -3.19
N THR A 106 10.55 3.87 -2.07
CA THR A 106 11.72 4.35 -1.31
C THR A 106 11.68 3.72 0.07
N ILE A 107 12.83 3.27 0.57
CA ILE A 107 12.94 2.66 1.89
C ILE A 107 13.43 3.72 2.89
N HIS A 108 12.65 3.96 3.93
CA HIS A 108 12.99 4.78 5.08
C HIS A 108 13.31 3.88 6.28
N HIS A 109 14.50 4.05 6.85
CA HIS A 109 14.97 3.29 7.99
C HIS A 109 16.00 4.10 8.77
N GLY A 110 15.77 4.31 10.06
CA GLY A 110 16.64 5.10 10.91
C GLY A 110 16.69 6.60 10.55
N ASP A 111 15.66 7.09 9.90
CA ASP A 111 15.47 8.48 9.51
C ASP A 111 14.19 9.08 10.11
N ALA A 112 13.99 10.38 9.95
CA ALA A 112 12.85 11.10 10.51
C ALA A 112 11.47 10.53 10.06
N CYS A 113 11.37 9.99 8.84
CA CYS A 113 10.14 9.37 8.35
C CYS A 113 9.84 8.06 9.11
N ALA A 114 10.84 7.19 9.24
CA ALA A 114 10.70 5.94 10.01
C ALA A 114 10.46 6.22 11.50
N ASP A 115 11.09 7.25 12.05
CA ASP A 115 10.95 7.64 13.45
C ASP A 115 9.54 8.11 13.77
N ALA A 116 9.00 8.99 12.95
CA ALA A 116 7.63 9.47 13.08
C ALA A 116 6.61 8.33 12.94
N ALA A 117 6.82 7.43 11.97
CA ALA A 117 5.96 6.27 11.77
C ALA A 117 6.02 5.27 12.94
N TRP A 118 7.21 5.04 13.51
CA TRP A 118 7.39 4.21 14.69
C TRP A 118 6.65 4.79 15.90
N ALA A 119 6.83 6.08 16.16
CA ALA A 119 6.18 6.76 17.27
C ALA A 119 4.64 6.69 17.19
N ALA A 120 4.08 6.80 15.99
CA ALA A 120 2.64 6.71 15.73
C ALA A 120 2.09 5.27 15.72
N ALA A 121 2.95 4.24 15.63
CA ALA A 121 2.52 2.86 15.52
C ALA A 121 1.98 2.33 16.85
N ALA A 122 0.87 1.57 16.80
CA ALA A 122 0.33 0.89 17.96
C ALA A 122 1.32 -0.16 18.51
N ALA A 123 1.31 -0.38 19.83
CA ALA A 123 2.21 -1.34 20.51
C ALA A 123 2.20 -2.73 19.87
N MET A 124 1.01 -3.28 19.58
CA MET A 124 0.88 -4.57 18.91
C MET A 124 1.49 -4.60 17.51
N SER A 125 1.46 -3.49 16.78
CA SER A 125 2.13 -3.39 15.48
C SER A 125 3.65 -3.34 15.63
N ARG A 126 4.18 -2.69 16.68
CA ARG A 126 5.63 -2.67 16.98
C ARG A 126 6.15 -4.04 17.37
N ALA A 127 5.35 -4.85 18.09
CA ALA A 127 5.69 -6.22 18.47
C ALA A 127 6.13 -7.08 17.28
N CYS A 128 5.55 -6.90 16.11
CA CYS A 128 5.91 -7.66 14.92
C CYS A 128 7.39 -7.51 14.50
N TYR A 129 8.09 -6.48 14.96
CA TYR A 129 9.48 -6.18 14.61
C TYR A 129 10.49 -6.63 15.67
N THR A 130 10.03 -7.22 16.81
CA THR A 130 10.93 -7.68 17.88
C THR A 130 11.50 -9.07 17.63
N THR A 131 11.04 -9.79 16.60
CA THR A 131 11.46 -11.15 16.29
C THR A 131 12.97 -11.24 16.00
N ALA A 132 13.63 -12.25 16.55
CA ALA A 132 15.06 -12.49 16.32
C ALA A 132 15.34 -12.94 14.89
N VAL A 133 14.43 -13.76 14.32
CA VAL A 133 14.55 -14.33 12.97
C VAL A 133 13.93 -13.37 11.95
N ALA A 134 14.61 -13.19 10.83
CA ALA A 134 14.13 -12.29 9.76
C ALA A 134 12.91 -12.89 9.03
N PRO A 135 12.00 -12.04 8.51
CA PRO A 135 10.89 -12.52 7.69
C PRO A 135 11.40 -13.26 6.45
N GLY A 136 10.90 -14.49 6.25
CA GLY A 136 11.25 -15.35 5.11
C GLY A 136 12.34 -16.38 5.43
N ASP A 137 13.00 -16.29 6.57
CA ASP A 137 13.98 -17.29 7.00
C ASP A 137 13.30 -18.60 7.41
N ARG A 138 14.02 -19.70 7.25
CA ARG A 138 13.53 -21.03 7.63
C ARG A 138 13.51 -21.16 9.15
N LEU A 139 12.41 -21.70 9.67
CA LEU A 139 12.26 -22.11 11.06
C LEU A 139 12.17 -23.63 11.15
N ALA A 140 12.66 -24.20 12.24
CA ALA A 140 12.51 -25.65 12.52
C ALA A 140 11.07 -26.02 12.88
N ALA A 141 10.32 -25.11 13.50
CA ALA A 141 8.91 -25.25 13.88
C ALA A 141 8.24 -23.87 13.92
N PHE A 142 6.90 -23.83 13.94
CA PHE A 142 6.18 -22.59 14.22
C PHE A 142 6.56 -22.07 15.61
N SER A 143 6.82 -20.78 15.69
CA SER A 143 7.03 -20.09 16.97
C SER A 143 5.72 -19.44 17.43
N ASP A 144 5.57 -19.30 18.74
CA ASP A 144 4.54 -18.42 19.29
C ASP A 144 4.75 -17.00 18.76
N GLY A 145 3.66 -16.30 18.56
CA GLY A 145 3.71 -14.88 18.10
C GLY A 145 4.52 -14.03 19.10
N PRO A 146 5.01 -12.87 18.65
CA PRO A 146 5.73 -11.96 19.54
C PRO A 146 4.83 -11.56 20.72
N ALA A 147 5.37 -11.60 21.94
CA ALA A 147 4.70 -11.07 23.11
C ALA A 147 4.44 -9.56 22.92
N ALA A 148 3.34 -9.06 23.49
CA ALA A 148 3.11 -7.63 23.50
C ALA A 148 4.29 -6.91 24.15
N PRO A 149 4.91 -5.90 23.49
CA PRO A 149 6.04 -5.19 24.06
C PRO A 149 5.58 -4.40 25.29
N ALA A 150 6.47 -4.25 26.27
CA ALA A 150 6.24 -3.34 27.38
C ALA A 150 6.05 -1.90 26.86
N ALA A 151 5.33 -1.08 27.61
CA ALA A 151 5.19 0.33 27.27
C ALA A 151 6.57 1.00 27.19
N GLY A 152 6.86 1.66 26.07
CA GLY A 152 8.17 2.29 25.81
C GLY A 152 9.25 1.34 25.28
N ASP A 153 8.95 0.07 25.02
CA ASP A 153 9.90 -0.86 24.44
C ASP A 153 10.17 -0.55 22.96
N ASP A 154 11.42 -0.18 22.67
CA ASP A 154 11.92 0.14 21.34
C ASP A 154 12.72 -1.03 20.70
N ALA A 155 12.68 -2.23 21.28
CA ALA A 155 13.48 -3.37 20.84
C ALA A 155 13.31 -3.70 19.34
N GLY A 156 12.13 -3.52 18.80
CA GLY A 156 11.82 -3.74 17.38
C GLY A 156 12.22 -2.60 16.44
N ARG A 157 12.57 -1.41 16.96
CA ARG A 157 12.81 -0.23 16.14
C ARG A 157 13.94 -0.41 15.13
N ARG A 158 15.00 -1.11 15.51
CA ARG A 158 16.13 -1.44 14.62
C ARG A 158 15.73 -2.28 13.40
N ASN A 159 14.63 -3.01 13.47
CA ASN A 159 14.11 -3.84 12.38
C ASN A 159 12.99 -3.13 11.60
N PHE A 160 12.48 -2.02 12.12
CA PHE A 160 11.35 -1.31 11.51
C PHE A 160 11.79 -0.44 10.32
N ALA A 161 11.03 -0.50 9.25
CA ALA A 161 11.19 0.37 8.09
C ALA A 161 9.84 0.77 7.51
N VAL A 162 9.82 1.90 6.81
CA VAL A 162 8.69 2.37 6.02
C VAL A 162 9.05 2.26 4.55
N VAL A 163 8.12 1.76 3.74
CA VAL A 163 8.20 1.85 2.29
C VAL A 163 7.24 2.96 1.85
N ALA A 164 7.79 4.00 1.24
CA ALA A 164 7.06 5.10 0.63
C ALA A 164 6.97 4.85 -0.89
N CYS A 165 5.75 4.76 -1.41
CA CYS A 165 5.47 4.46 -2.82
C CYS A 165 4.89 5.70 -3.49
N ARG A 166 5.71 6.42 -4.27
CA ARG A 166 5.29 7.60 -5.03
C ARG A 166 4.75 7.19 -6.39
N PHE A 167 3.64 7.83 -6.81
CA PHE A 167 2.94 7.52 -8.05
C PHE A 167 2.38 8.77 -8.73
N ASP A 168 2.22 8.69 -10.06
CA ASP A 168 1.65 9.76 -10.88
C ASP A 168 0.47 9.29 -11.72
N MET A 169 0.17 8.00 -11.71
CA MET A 169 -0.93 7.39 -12.46
C MET A 169 -1.69 6.36 -11.65
N VAL A 170 -3.00 6.31 -11.84
CA VAL A 170 -3.89 5.31 -11.25
C VAL A 170 -4.79 4.71 -12.34
N ASP A 171 -4.88 3.39 -12.40
CA ASP A 171 -5.76 2.67 -13.33
C ASP A 171 -6.96 2.12 -12.52
N LEU A 172 -8.17 2.53 -12.89
CA LEU A 172 -9.43 2.11 -12.29
C LEU A 172 -10.18 1.23 -13.28
N LEU A 173 -10.66 0.08 -12.82
CA LEU A 173 -11.53 -0.81 -13.57
C LEU A 173 -12.77 -1.14 -12.75
N ALA A 174 -13.92 -0.62 -13.13
CA ALA A 174 -15.21 -0.94 -12.55
C ALA A 174 -15.92 -2.02 -13.40
N LEU A 175 -16.31 -3.11 -12.73
CA LEU A 175 -16.94 -4.26 -13.37
C LEU A 175 -18.46 -4.16 -13.26
N HIS A 176 -19.12 -3.71 -14.33
CA HIS A 176 -20.58 -3.60 -14.41
C HIS A 176 -21.19 -4.66 -15.33
N ALA A 177 -22.40 -5.12 -15.01
CA ALA A 177 -23.13 -6.07 -15.85
C ALA A 177 -23.50 -5.46 -17.21
N SER A 178 -23.69 -4.13 -17.26
CA SER A 178 -24.02 -3.38 -18.47
C SER A 178 -22.80 -2.97 -19.31
N GLY A 179 -21.60 -3.38 -18.92
CA GLY A 179 -20.35 -3.03 -19.58
C GLY A 179 -19.32 -2.50 -18.58
N HIS A 180 -18.11 -3.02 -18.67
CA HIS A 180 -17.01 -2.61 -17.80
C HIS A 180 -16.52 -1.22 -18.16
N GLN A 181 -16.07 -0.45 -17.17
CA GLN A 181 -15.55 0.91 -17.35
C GLN A 181 -14.11 0.94 -16.84
N ARG A 182 -13.17 1.35 -17.69
CA ARG A 182 -11.77 1.48 -17.32
C ARG A 182 -11.23 2.83 -17.70
N VAL A 183 -10.56 3.47 -16.76
CA VAL A 183 -9.88 4.74 -16.95
C VAL A 183 -8.49 4.70 -16.35
N ARG A 184 -7.59 5.52 -16.90
CA ARG A 184 -6.28 5.80 -16.31
C ARG A 184 -6.21 7.27 -15.99
N LEU A 185 -6.14 7.60 -14.69
CA LEU A 185 -5.94 8.95 -14.19
C LEU A 185 -4.46 9.34 -14.34
N HIS A 186 -4.21 10.57 -14.80
CA HIS A 186 -2.91 11.21 -14.92
C HIS A 186 -2.84 12.34 -13.90
N LEU A 187 -2.20 12.09 -12.76
CA LEU A 187 -2.19 12.99 -11.61
C LEU A 187 -1.09 14.05 -11.68
N ALA A 188 -0.14 13.90 -12.60
CA ALA A 188 0.90 14.92 -12.82
C ALA A 188 0.38 16.15 -13.57
N CYS A 189 -0.81 16.07 -14.15
CA CYS A 189 -1.49 17.17 -14.84
C CYS A 189 -2.26 18.04 -13.83
N ASP A 190 -2.35 19.33 -14.11
CA ASP A 190 -3.23 20.28 -13.39
C ASP A 190 -4.09 21.02 -14.41
N PRO A 191 -5.41 20.80 -14.43
CA PRO A 191 -6.16 19.84 -13.61
C PRO A 191 -5.84 18.37 -13.96
N VAL A 192 -6.21 17.45 -13.05
CA VAL A 192 -6.13 15.99 -13.28
C VAL A 192 -6.91 15.62 -14.54
N THR A 193 -6.30 14.78 -15.37
CA THR A 193 -6.90 14.26 -16.60
C THR A 193 -6.98 12.73 -16.57
N TRP A 194 -7.68 12.13 -17.53
CA TRP A 194 -7.69 10.69 -17.70
C TRP A 194 -7.73 10.25 -19.17
N SER A 195 -7.39 8.98 -19.38
CA SER A 195 -7.62 8.26 -20.62
C SER A 195 -8.65 7.16 -20.38
N VAL A 196 -9.69 7.08 -21.24
CA VAL A 196 -10.61 5.93 -21.26
C VAL A 196 -9.92 4.78 -21.97
N LEU A 197 -9.96 3.60 -21.39
CA LEU A 197 -9.27 2.40 -21.87
C LEU A 197 -10.27 1.26 -22.13
N ALA A 198 -9.92 0.38 -23.04
CA ALA A 198 -10.61 -0.91 -23.13
C ALA A 198 -10.42 -1.68 -21.81
N PRO A 199 -11.47 -2.32 -21.27
CA PRO A 199 -11.42 -3.04 -20.01
C PRO A 199 -10.55 -4.28 -20.07
#